data_e072ed27377b2dded38aee7c32972176
#
_entry.id   e072ed27377b2dded38aee7c32972176
#
_cell.length_a   1.000
_cell.length_b   1.000
_cell.length_c   1.000
_cell.angle_alpha   90.00
_cell.angle_beta   90.00
_cell.angle_gamma   90.00
#
_symmetry.space_group_name_H-M   'P 1'
#
loop_
_entity.id
_entity.type
_entity.pdbx_description
1 polymer ?
#
loop_
_entity_poly.entity_id
_entity_poly.type
_entity_poly.pdbx_seq_one_letter_code
_entity_poly.pdbx_strand_id
1 'polypeptide(L)'
;MNLCFQNFEQELAGLPGDYAPPDGRLLLAEYEGQLAGCVALHKWEAGICEMKRLYVRPSFRGKGLGRVLAETIIAAARNIGYQRMRLDTIEPLMKDAVEMYRKLGFREIAPYRPNPIDGAMYMELQL
;
A
#
# COMPACT_ATOMS: atom_id res chain seq x y z
N MET A 1 7.57 9.13 11.00
CA MET A 1 7.84 9.56 9.63
C MET A 1 6.57 9.78 8.88
N ASN A 2 6.34 10.98 8.39
CA ASN A 2 5.06 11.37 7.80
C ASN A 2 5.17 11.84 6.37
N LEU A 3 6.10 11.26 5.59
CA LEU A 3 6.27 11.68 4.20
C LEU A 3 4.97 11.57 3.41
N CYS A 4 4.25 10.46 3.58
CA CYS A 4 2.97 10.29 2.90
C CYS A 4 1.98 11.37 3.31
N PHE A 5 1.91 11.67 4.60
CA PHE A 5 1.01 12.70 5.10
C PHE A 5 1.43 14.10 4.63
N GLN A 6 2.73 14.40 4.66
CA GLN A 6 3.23 15.72 4.25
C GLN A 6 2.86 16.07 2.83
N ASN A 7 2.79 15.05 1.95
CA ASN A 7 2.48 15.25 0.55
C ASN A 7 1.05 14.88 0.19
N PHE A 8 0.26 14.54 1.20
CA PHE A 8 -1.06 13.95 0.98
C PHE A 8 -1.99 14.87 0.20
N GLU A 9 -2.04 16.14 0.57
CA GLU A 9 -2.91 17.10 -0.12
C GLU A 9 -2.48 17.31 -1.56
N GLN A 10 -1.17 17.34 -1.81
CA GLN A 10 -0.65 17.47 -3.16
C GLN A 10 -0.99 16.24 -4.00
N GLU A 11 -0.88 15.06 -3.40
CA GLU A 11 -1.28 13.84 -4.08
C GLU A 11 -2.77 13.84 -4.40
N LEU A 12 -3.60 14.28 -3.46
CA LEU A 12 -5.03 14.37 -3.70
C LEU A 12 -5.35 15.29 -4.88
N ALA A 13 -4.63 16.40 -5.01
CA ALA A 13 -4.84 17.34 -6.11
C ALA A 13 -4.44 16.75 -7.47
N GLY A 14 -3.44 15.87 -7.50
CA GLY A 14 -2.97 15.22 -8.73
C GLY A 14 -3.60 13.87 -9.03
N LEU A 15 -4.50 13.43 -8.19
CA LEU A 15 -5.08 12.10 -8.33
C LEU A 15 -6.21 12.10 -9.36
N PRO A 16 -6.45 10.93 -9.96
CA PRO A 16 -5.85 9.65 -9.57
C PRO A 16 -4.49 9.32 -10.19
N GLY A 17 -4.03 10.04 -11.20
CA GLY A 17 -2.73 9.78 -11.83
C GLY A 17 -2.53 8.31 -12.17
N ASP A 18 -1.40 7.73 -11.70
CA ASP A 18 -1.07 6.32 -11.94
C ASP A 18 -2.03 5.35 -11.24
N TYR A 19 -2.84 5.83 -10.31
CA TYR A 19 -3.79 5.01 -9.58
C TYR A 19 -5.19 5.05 -10.18
N ALA A 20 -5.33 5.58 -11.38
CA ALA A 20 -6.62 5.66 -12.05
C ALA A 20 -7.10 4.30 -12.53
N PRO A 21 -8.43 4.05 -12.48
CA PRO A 21 -8.99 2.88 -13.18
C PRO A 21 -8.66 2.93 -14.68
N PRO A 22 -8.64 1.81 -15.37
CA PRO A 22 -9.03 0.48 -14.87
C PRO A 22 -7.94 -0.27 -14.12
N ASP A 23 -6.67 0.11 -14.27
CA ASP A 23 -5.55 -0.67 -13.74
C ASP A 23 -5.20 -0.32 -12.30
N GLY A 24 -5.52 0.88 -11.86
CA GLY A 24 -5.18 1.35 -10.53
C GLY A 24 -6.38 1.61 -9.64
N ARG A 25 -6.12 1.80 -8.36
CA ARG A 25 -7.13 2.22 -7.37
C ARG A 25 -6.46 3.07 -6.32
N LEU A 26 -7.21 4.03 -5.81
CA LEU A 26 -6.84 4.80 -4.63
C LEU A 26 -8.01 4.77 -3.67
N LEU A 27 -7.74 4.34 -2.45
CA LEU A 27 -8.76 4.24 -1.41
C LEU A 27 -8.42 5.17 -0.27
N LEU A 28 -9.43 5.87 0.24
CA LEU A 28 -9.31 6.74 1.40
C LEU A 28 -10.14 6.15 2.53
N ALA A 29 -9.60 6.17 3.73
CA ALA A 29 -10.31 5.71 4.91
C ALA A 29 -10.84 6.90 5.69
N GLU A 30 -12.12 6.84 6.08
CA GLU A 30 -12.71 7.79 6.99
C GLU A 30 -12.96 7.13 8.34
N TYR A 31 -12.82 7.89 9.40
CA TYR A 31 -13.13 7.45 10.75
C TYR A 31 -13.81 8.59 11.47
N GLU A 32 -15.06 8.37 11.86
CA GLU A 32 -15.89 9.38 12.51
C GLU A 32 -15.94 10.71 11.72
N GLY A 33 -16.09 10.60 10.39
CA GLY A 33 -16.19 11.74 9.52
C GLY A 33 -14.90 12.43 9.17
N GLN A 34 -13.76 11.90 9.61
CA GLN A 34 -12.46 12.50 9.33
C GLN A 34 -11.61 11.57 8.46
N LEU A 35 -10.79 12.17 7.61
CA LEU A 35 -9.86 11.41 6.79
C LEU A 35 -8.80 10.80 7.69
N ALA A 36 -8.71 9.48 7.70
CA ALA A 36 -7.84 8.74 8.62
C ALA A 36 -6.64 8.10 7.94
N GLY A 37 -6.73 7.78 6.65
CA GLY A 37 -5.64 7.10 5.97
C GLY A 37 -5.92 6.86 4.51
N CYS A 38 -4.98 6.17 3.86
CA CYS A 38 -5.08 5.87 2.44
C CYS A 38 -4.31 4.61 2.09
N VAL A 39 -4.60 4.06 0.92
CA VAL A 39 -3.82 3.01 0.29
C VAL A 39 -4.11 3.05 -1.21
N ALA A 40 -3.15 2.64 -2.02
CA ALA A 40 -3.31 2.63 -3.46
C ALA A 40 -2.67 1.40 -4.07
N LEU A 41 -3.05 1.10 -5.31
CA LEU A 41 -2.34 0.14 -6.13
C LEU A 41 -2.21 0.70 -7.55
N HIS A 42 -1.16 0.27 -8.23
CA HIS A 42 -1.00 0.54 -9.65
C HIS A 42 -0.42 -0.68 -10.34
N LYS A 43 -0.55 -0.72 -11.65
CA LYS A 43 0.01 -1.82 -12.43
C LYS A 43 1.54 -1.72 -12.41
N TRP A 44 2.21 -2.83 -12.09
CA TRP A 44 3.66 -2.93 -12.21
C TRP A 44 4.06 -3.53 -13.56
N GLU A 45 3.46 -4.66 -13.87
CA GLU A 45 3.60 -5.32 -15.18
C GLU A 45 2.41 -6.25 -15.38
N ALA A 46 2.34 -6.96 -16.51
CA ALA A 46 1.20 -7.81 -16.81
C ALA A 46 0.93 -8.81 -15.66
N GLY A 47 -0.27 -8.74 -15.11
CA GLY A 47 -0.69 -9.64 -14.02
C GLY A 47 -0.17 -9.28 -12.65
N ILE A 48 0.66 -8.26 -12.52
CA ILE A 48 1.29 -7.87 -11.25
C ILE A 48 1.01 -6.41 -10.94
N CYS A 49 0.47 -6.15 -9.74
CA CYS A 49 0.29 -4.79 -9.25
C CYS A 49 1.22 -4.52 -8.07
N GLU A 50 1.35 -3.26 -7.72
CA GLU A 50 2.14 -2.84 -6.57
C GLU A 50 1.27 -2.03 -5.62
N MET A 51 1.28 -2.41 -4.33
CA MET A 51 0.62 -1.63 -3.28
C MET A 51 1.51 -0.44 -2.93
N LYS A 52 0.90 0.73 -2.85
CA LYS A 52 1.57 1.99 -2.52
C LYS A 52 0.74 2.79 -1.55
N ARG A 53 1.38 3.71 -0.87
CA ARG A 53 0.72 4.75 -0.08
C ARG A 53 -0.13 4.22 1.07
N LEU A 54 0.17 3.05 1.61
CA LEU A 54 -0.51 2.60 2.82
C LEU A 54 -0.06 3.49 3.97
N TYR A 55 -1.00 4.26 4.49
CA TYR A 55 -0.70 5.21 5.54
C TYR A 55 -1.94 5.45 6.41
N VAL A 56 -1.73 5.47 7.72
CA VAL A 56 -2.76 5.83 8.70
C VAL A 56 -2.23 7.04 9.46
N ARG A 57 -3.04 8.09 9.53
CA ARG A 57 -2.65 9.31 10.24
C ARG A 57 -2.41 8.98 11.72
N PRO A 58 -1.43 9.64 12.37
CA PRO A 58 -1.06 9.29 13.75
C PRO A 58 -2.23 9.23 14.74
N SER A 59 -3.17 10.17 14.63
CA SER A 59 -4.32 10.24 15.53
C SER A 59 -5.25 9.03 15.43
N PHE A 60 -5.15 8.27 14.34
CA PHE A 60 -6.05 7.15 14.06
C PHE A 60 -5.36 5.80 14.14
N ARG A 61 -4.12 5.76 14.57
CA ARG A 61 -3.37 4.51 14.71
C ARG A 61 -3.87 3.71 15.91
N GLY A 62 -3.64 2.41 15.88
CA GLY A 62 -4.08 1.52 16.94
C GLY A 62 -5.54 1.10 16.86
N LYS A 63 -6.22 1.42 15.77
CA LYS A 63 -7.64 1.09 15.56
C LYS A 63 -7.85 0.01 14.50
N GLY A 64 -6.78 -0.58 13.98
CA GLY A 64 -6.88 -1.63 12.96
C GLY A 64 -7.11 -1.12 11.54
N LEU A 65 -7.02 0.19 11.31
CA LEU A 65 -7.30 0.77 9.98
C LEU A 65 -6.28 0.35 8.92
N GLY A 66 -5.02 0.20 9.29
CA GLY A 66 -3.99 -0.24 8.35
C GLY A 66 -4.31 -1.60 7.76
N ARG A 67 -4.76 -2.52 8.60
CA ARG A 67 -5.15 -3.86 8.13
C ARG A 67 -6.38 -3.81 7.25
N VAL A 68 -7.37 -3.03 7.63
CA VAL A 68 -8.58 -2.88 6.81
C VAL A 68 -8.24 -2.32 5.44
N LEU A 69 -7.39 -1.29 5.39
CA LEU A 69 -6.94 -0.71 4.12
C LEU A 69 -6.22 -1.74 3.27
N ALA A 70 -5.28 -2.49 3.87
CA ALA A 70 -4.54 -3.51 3.15
C ALA A 70 -5.46 -4.60 2.61
N GLU A 71 -6.37 -5.10 3.43
CA GLU A 71 -7.33 -6.13 3.00
C GLU A 71 -8.22 -5.63 1.88
N THR A 72 -8.64 -4.38 1.96
CA THR A 72 -9.53 -3.80 0.95
C THR A 72 -8.82 -3.62 -0.38
N ILE A 73 -7.57 -3.16 -0.38
CA ILE A 73 -6.83 -3.00 -1.63
C ILE A 73 -6.46 -4.36 -2.25
N ILE A 74 -6.22 -5.37 -1.42
CA ILE A 74 -5.99 -6.73 -1.90
C ILE A 74 -7.25 -7.26 -2.61
N ALA A 75 -8.42 -7.05 -2.02
CA ALA A 75 -9.68 -7.45 -2.65
C ALA A 75 -9.90 -6.72 -3.97
N ALA A 76 -9.57 -5.43 -4.02
CA ALA A 76 -9.66 -4.67 -5.26
C ALA A 76 -8.74 -5.23 -6.34
N ALA A 77 -7.52 -5.61 -5.99
CA ALA A 77 -6.57 -6.21 -6.92
C ALA A 77 -7.11 -7.52 -7.50
N ARG A 78 -7.71 -8.34 -6.66
CA ARG A 78 -8.33 -9.60 -7.12
C ARG A 78 -9.47 -9.32 -8.09
N ASN A 79 -10.29 -8.34 -7.80
CA ASN A 79 -11.42 -7.99 -8.66
C ASN A 79 -10.97 -7.44 -10.02
N ILE A 80 -9.85 -6.73 -10.07
CA ILE A 80 -9.29 -6.25 -11.33
C ILE A 80 -8.75 -7.42 -12.16
N GLY A 81 -8.28 -8.48 -11.50
CA GLY A 81 -7.75 -9.66 -12.18
C GLY A 81 -6.25 -9.83 -12.05
N TYR A 82 -5.60 -9.06 -11.19
CA TYR A 82 -4.18 -9.26 -10.95
C TYR A 82 -3.93 -10.62 -10.30
N GLN A 83 -2.79 -11.21 -10.62
CA GLN A 83 -2.38 -12.50 -10.09
C GLN A 83 -1.48 -12.38 -8.87
N ARG A 84 -0.73 -11.28 -8.80
CA ARG A 84 0.21 -11.02 -7.72
C ARG A 84 0.19 -9.56 -7.33
N MET A 85 0.47 -9.30 -6.05
CA MET A 85 0.65 -7.95 -5.53
C MET A 85 2.03 -7.86 -4.88
N ARG A 86 2.79 -6.84 -5.23
CA ARG A 86 4.11 -6.57 -4.66
C ARG A 86 4.08 -5.31 -3.83
N LEU A 87 5.03 -5.19 -2.94
CA LEU A 87 5.27 -3.96 -2.17
C LEU A 87 6.73 -3.89 -1.78
N ASP A 88 7.19 -2.68 -1.47
CA ASP A 88 8.46 -2.49 -0.81
C ASP A 88 8.25 -1.68 0.46
N THR A 89 9.09 -1.93 1.46
CA THR A 89 9.01 -1.27 2.75
C THR A 89 10.41 -1.26 3.36
N ILE A 90 10.61 -0.45 4.39
CA ILE A 90 11.89 -0.41 5.11
C ILE A 90 11.68 -1.05 6.47
N GLU A 91 12.18 -2.27 6.64
CA GLU A 91 11.90 -3.07 7.82
C GLU A 91 12.21 -2.38 9.14
N PRO A 92 13.39 -1.76 9.32
CA PRO A 92 13.67 -1.15 10.63
C PRO A 92 12.67 -0.08 11.05
N LEU A 93 12.07 0.62 10.07
CA LEU A 93 11.11 1.69 10.35
C LEU A 93 9.67 1.21 10.36
N MET A 94 9.37 0.08 9.69
CA MET A 94 8.01 -0.37 9.43
C MET A 94 7.77 -1.79 9.95
N LYS A 95 8.37 -2.11 11.09
CA LYS A 95 8.33 -3.46 11.64
C LYS A 95 6.91 -3.98 11.83
N ASP A 96 6.03 -3.16 12.37
CA ASP A 96 4.64 -3.58 12.60
C ASP A 96 3.90 -3.83 11.30
N ALA A 97 4.19 -3.02 10.27
CA ALA A 97 3.59 -3.21 8.96
C ALA A 97 4.09 -4.52 8.32
N VAL A 98 5.37 -4.82 8.45
CA VAL A 98 5.94 -6.06 7.92
C VAL A 98 5.26 -7.27 8.55
N GLU A 99 5.07 -7.26 9.88
CA GLU A 99 4.37 -8.35 10.56
C GLU A 99 2.94 -8.51 10.04
N MET A 100 2.24 -7.40 9.83
CA MET A 100 0.90 -7.42 9.26
C MET A 100 0.90 -8.02 7.86
N TYR A 101 1.84 -7.60 7.01
CA TYR A 101 1.94 -8.15 5.65
C TYR A 101 2.17 -9.65 5.67
N ARG A 102 3.06 -10.14 6.55
CA ARG A 102 3.30 -11.58 6.68
C ARG A 102 2.03 -12.32 7.09
N LYS A 103 1.25 -11.77 8.00
CA LYS A 103 -0.02 -12.37 8.42
C LYS A 103 -1.06 -12.40 7.30
N LEU A 104 -0.98 -11.45 6.38
CA LEU A 104 -1.86 -11.42 5.21
C LEU A 104 -1.40 -12.39 4.10
N GLY A 105 -0.23 -12.97 4.23
CA GLY A 105 0.29 -13.95 3.27
C GLY A 105 1.41 -13.45 2.39
N PHE A 106 1.87 -12.22 2.57
CA PHE A 106 3.02 -11.71 1.82
C PHE A 106 4.29 -12.44 2.26
N ARG A 107 5.15 -12.70 1.28
CA ARG A 107 6.46 -13.32 1.50
C ARG A 107 7.54 -12.40 0.97
N GLU A 108 8.70 -12.43 1.62
CA GLU A 108 9.84 -11.66 1.15
C GLU A 108 10.34 -12.23 -0.18
N ILE A 109 10.65 -11.31 -1.12
CA ILE A 109 11.22 -11.66 -2.42
C ILE A 109 12.48 -10.82 -2.66
N ALA A 110 13.24 -11.18 -3.69
CA ALA A 110 14.38 -10.38 -4.11
C ALA A 110 13.92 -9.01 -4.61
N PRO A 111 14.76 -7.97 -4.51
CA PRO A 111 14.44 -6.66 -5.03
C PRO A 111 14.03 -6.71 -6.51
N TYR A 112 12.96 -6.00 -6.84
CA TYR A 112 12.49 -5.89 -8.23
C TYR A 112 12.70 -4.48 -8.78
N ARG A 113 13.24 -3.55 -7.97
CA ARG A 113 13.64 -2.22 -8.40
C ARG A 113 15.16 -2.13 -8.44
N PRO A 114 15.74 -1.37 -9.39
CA PRO A 114 17.19 -1.13 -9.38
C PRO A 114 17.57 -0.24 -8.21
N ASN A 115 18.79 -0.42 -7.70
CA ASN A 115 19.38 0.41 -6.64
C ASN A 115 18.49 0.51 -5.40
N PRO A 116 18.16 -0.62 -4.76
CA PRO A 116 17.33 -0.56 -3.57
C PRO A 116 18.01 0.20 -2.44
N ILE A 117 17.20 0.88 -1.61
CA ILE A 117 17.70 1.57 -0.42
C ILE A 117 18.11 0.52 0.62
N ASP A 118 19.17 0.81 1.37
CA ASP A 118 19.60 -0.07 2.46
C ASP A 118 18.45 -0.31 3.44
N GLY A 119 18.25 -1.57 3.80
CA GLY A 119 17.16 -1.97 4.69
C GLY A 119 15.82 -2.15 4.00
N ALA A 120 15.74 -1.87 2.70
CA ALA A 120 14.50 -2.10 1.96
C ALA A 120 14.18 -3.59 1.88
N MET A 121 12.93 -3.92 2.13
CA MET A 121 12.41 -5.27 2.01
C MET A 121 11.35 -5.28 0.92
N TYR A 122 11.41 -6.28 0.07
CA TYR A 122 10.45 -6.47 -1.02
C TYR A 122 9.60 -7.69 -0.73
N MET A 123 8.31 -7.57 -0.92
CA MET A 123 7.37 -8.64 -0.59
C MET A 123 6.37 -8.86 -1.71
N GLU A 124 5.81 -10.06 -1.77
CA GLU A 124 4.84 -10.43 -2.80
C GLU A 124 3.75 -11.32 -2.21
N LEU A 125 2.53 -11.09 -2.66
CA LEU A 125 1.36 -11.89 -2.30
C LEU A 125 0.78 -12.52 -3.56
N GLN A 126 0.48 -13.82 -3.49
CA GLN A 126 -0.28 -14.50 -4.53
C GLN A 126 -1.76 -14.16 -4.34
N LEU A 127 -2.38 -13.63 -5.36
CA LEU A 127 -3.80 -13.26 -5.34
C LEU A 127 -4.70 -14.41 -5.88
#